data_054c0199b3e83d2b5f142679bdd70fb3
#
_entry.id   054c0199b3e83d2b5f142679bdd70fb3
#
_cell.length_a   1.000
_cell.length_b   1.000
_cell.length_c   1.000
_cell.angle_alpha   90.00
_cell.angle_beta   90.00
_cell.angle_gamma   90.00
#
_symmetry.space_group_name_H-M   'P 1'
#
loop_
_entity.id
_entity.type
_entity.pdbx_description
1 polymer ?
#
loop_
_entity_poly.entity_id
_entity_poly.type
_entity_poly.pdbx_seq_one_letter_code
_entity_poly.pdbx_strand_id
1 'polypeptide(L)'
;RGEYKLVWSDDFEGTSLNADNWNIEIGGGGWGNQELQYYTSREENLKVADGNLIITVKKEAYENRNYTSARITTKNKRDFTYGKMEARIKLPKGGDTWPAFWMLGYGSWPYCGEIDIMEHVGNNPNMTSFALHTSTANGSKGNNWHSQPTTEGIENDFHIFGVEWICNDQFGRDIIYFTIDGERLASKMQPNNIVDKRNWPFFSPYYIILNVAMGGTMGGKINDAIFEQAEPVQMLVDWVRVYQY
;
A
#
# COMPACT_ATOMS: atom_id res chain seq x y z
N ARG A 1 7.20 25.83 -10.23
CA ARG A 1 5.92 25.16 -9.97
C ARG A 1 5.25 25.77 -8.74
N GLY A 2 3.93 25.71 -8.68
CA GLY A 2 3.17 26.14 -7.52
C GLY A 2 3.38 25.23 -6.31
N GLU A 3 2.72 25.56 -5.22
CA GLU A 3 2.74 24.75 -4.02
C GLU A 3 1.76 23.58 -4.12
N TYR A 4 2.04 22.49 -3.41
CA TYR A 4 1.09 21.42 -3.24
C TYR A 4 -0.13 21.90 -2.44
N LYS A 5 -1.32 21.54 -2.92
CA LYS A 5 -2.58 21.80 -2.24
C LYS A 5 -3.27 20.48 -1.94
N LEU A 6 -3.85 20.37 -0.76
CA LEU A 6 -4.63 19.20 -0.37
C LEU A 6 -5.87 19.14 -1.27
N VAL A 7 -6.00 18.05 -2.04
CA VAL A 7 -7.13 17.83 -2.95
C VAL A 7 -8.10 16.77 -2.43
N TRP A 8 -7.61 15.87 -1.58
CA TRP A 8 -8.43 14.84 -0.94
C TRP A 8 -7.73 14.30 0.30
N SER A 9 -8.52 13.96 1.29
CA SER A 9 -8.03 13.25 2.48
C SER A 9 -9.14 12.38 3.07
N ASP A 10 -8.73 11.34 3.80
CA ASP A 10 -9.58 10.66 4.75
C ASP A 10 -8.80 10.60 6.08
N ASP A 11 -9.32 11.29 7.08
CA ASP A 11 -8.70 11.35 8.41
C ASP A 11 -9.27 10.30 9.37
N PHE A 12 -10.13 9.41 8.87
CA PHE A 12 -10.74 8.29 9.62
C PHE A 12 -11.38 8.72 10.95
N GLU A 13 -12.05 9.86 10.92
CA GLU A 13 -12.83 10.33 12.05
C GLU A 13 -14.16 9.56 12.15
N GLY A 14 -14.73 9.54 13.35
CA GLY A 14 -16.01 8.88 13.59
C GLY A 14 -15.85 7.37 13.85
N THR A 15 -16.88 6.61 13.52
CA THR A 15 -17.01 5.19 13.89
C THR A 15 -17.30 4.27 12.71
N SER A 16 -17.34 4.79 11.50
CA SER A 16 -17.61 3.97 10.31
C SER A 16 -16.73 4.40 9.15
N LEU A 17 -16.39 3.42 8.31
CA LEU A 17 -15.65 3.67 7.07
C LEU A 17 -16.54 4.47 6.11
N ASN A 18 -16.00 5.53 5.52
CA ASN A 18 -16.72 6.35 4.56
C ASN A 18 -16.86 5.63 3.22
N ALA A 19 -18.06 5.16 2.91
CA ALA A 19 -18.36 4.44 1.68
C ALA A 19 -18.26 5.31 0.42
N ASP A 20 -18.24 6.63 0.54
CA ASP A 20 -17.97 7.51 -0.60
C ASP A 20 -16.53 7.44 -1.07
N ASN A 21 -15.62 7.02 -0.19
CA ASN A 21 -14.18 6.91 -0.47
C ASN A 21 -13.74 5.47 -0.76
N TRP A 22 -14.31 4.49 -0.06
CA TRP A 22 -13.75 3.14 0.00
C TRP A 22 -14.72 2.05 -0.41
N ASN A 23 -14.19 1.08 -1.16
CA ASN A 23 -14.78 -0.23 -1.39
C ASN A 23 -14.12 -1.23 -0.43
N ILE A 24 -14.87 -2.21 0.01
CA ILE A 24 -14.34 -3.32 0.83
C ILE A 24 -14.21 -4.54 -0.07
N GLU A 25 -12.99 -5.06 -0.20
CA GLU A 25 -12.72 -6.26 -0.97
C GLU A 25 -12.91 -7.50 -0.11
N ILE A 26 -13.52 -8.54 -0.66
CA ILE A 26 -13.84 -9.77 0.06
C ILE A 26 -13.33 -10.96 -0.73
N GLY A 27 -12.69 -11.91 -0.04
CA GLY A 27 -12.29 -13.15 -0.66
C GLY A 27 -11.00 -13.75 -0.13
N GLY A 28 -10.79 -15.03 -0.44
CA GLY A 28 -9.66 -15.82 -0.01
C GLY A 28 -9.04 -16.66 -1.12
N GLY A 29 -9.00 -16.14 -2.34
CA GLY A 29 -8.46 -16.86 -3.51
C GLY A 29 -6.96 -16.71 -3.73
N GLY A 30 -6.20 -16.22 -2.74
CA GLY A 30 -4.76 -16.05 -2.85
C GLY A 30 -4.31 -14.73 -3.47
N TRP A 31 -5.23 -13.96 -4.04
CA TRP A 31 -5.00 -12.61 -4.57
C TRP A 31 -3.81 -12.49 -5.53
N GLY A 32 -3.55 -13.57 -6.30
CA GLY A 32 -2.47 -13.60 -7.29
C GLY A 32 -1.06 -13.78 -6.72
N ASN A 33 -0.91 -13.92 -5.40
CA ASN A 33 0.38 -14.02 -4.70
C ASN A 33 0.45 -15.20 -3.72
N GLN A 34 -0.47 -16.15 -3.82
CA GLN A 34 -0.56 -17.28 -2.87
C GLN A 34 -0.74 -16.81 -1.42
N GLU A 35 -1.46 -15.71 -1.22
CA GLU A 35 -1.73 -15.15 0.09
C GLU A 35 -2.69 -16.05 0.87
N LEU A 36 -2.54 -16.09 2.19
CA LEU A 36 -3.17 -17.10 3.05
C LEU A 36 -4.41 -16.61 3.79
N GLN A 37 -4.69 -15.31 3.77
CA GLN A 37 -5.83 -14.72 4.46
C GLN A 37 -7.10 -14.72 3.62
N TYR A 38 -8.23 -14.66 4.31
CA TYR A 38 -9.52 -14.29 3.76
C TYR A 38 -9.82 -12.83 4.14
N TYR A 39 -10.08 -11.97 3.17
CA TYR A 39 -10.50 -10.59 3.44
C TYR A 39 -11.99 -10.54 3.73
N THR A 40 -12.37 -9.86 4.80
CA THR A 40 -13.75 -9.71 5.24
C THR A 40 -14.14 -8.25 5.44
N SER A 41 -15.44 -8.00 5.56
CA SER A 41 -15.96 -6.68 5.95
C SER A 41 -16.34 -6.61 7.43
N ARG A 42 -16.02 -7.63 8.21
CA ARG A 42 -16.42 -7.72 9.62
C ARG A 42 -15.68 -6.69 10.48
N GLU A 43 -16.34 -6.21 11.49
CA GLU A 43 -15.75 -5.26 12.44
C GLU A 43 -14.49 -5.81 13.12
N GLU A 44 -14.41 -7.11 13.32
CA GLU A 44 -13.24 -7.79 13.86
C GLU A 44 -11.98 -7.58 13.01
N ASN A 45 -12.14 -7.38 11.70
CA ASN A 45 -11.03 -7.18 10.78
C ASN A 45 -10.89 -5.75 10.30
N LEU A 46 -11.97 -4.98 10.27
CA LEU A 46 -12.00 -3.66 9.65
C LEU A 46 -12.92 -2.74 10.43
N LYS A 47 -12.35 -1.70 11.03
CA LYS A 47 -13.15 -0.70 11.73
C LYS A 47 -12.48 0.67 11.72
N VAL A 48 -13.28 1.70 11.98
CA VAL A 48 -12.81 3.06 12.25
C VAL A 48 -13.12 3.36 13.71
N ALA A 49 -12.08 3.66 14.47
CA ALA A 49 -12.20 3.97 15.89
C ALA A 49 -10.97 4.75 16.36
N ASP A 50 -11.17 5.61 17.36
CA ASP A 50 -10.06 6.36 18.00
C ASP A 50 -9.23 7.18 17.02
N GLY A 51 -9.85 7.70 15.95
CA GLY A 51 -9.19 8.51 14.93
C GLY A 51 -8.37 7.70 13.94
N ASN A 52 -8.54 6.39 13.87
CA ASN A 52 -7.78 5.52 12.97
C ASN A 52 -8.68 4.58 12.18
N LEU A 53 -8.24 4.26 10.97
CA LEU A 53 -8.62 3.01 10.32
C LEU A 53 -7.83 1.90 11.00
N ILE A 54 -8.49 0.80 11.35
CA ILE A 54 -7.88 -0.34 12.02
C ILE A 54 -8.14 -1.59 11.19
N ILE A 55 -7.07 -2.16 10.64
CA ILE A 55 -7.11 -3.47 9.98
C ILE A 55 -6.47 -4.48 10.92
N THR A 56 -7.27 -5.43 11.40
CA THR A 56 -6.84 -6.47 12.33
C THR A 56 -6.76 -7.81 11.63
N VAL A 57 -5.60 -8.47 11.74
CA VAL A 57 -5.40 -9.82 11.26
C VAL A 57 -5.69 -10.79 12.39
N LYS A 58 -6.48 -11.82 12.12
CA LYS A 58 -6.81 -12.83 13.10
C LYS A 58 -6.48 -14.22 12.58
N LYS A 59 -5.97 -15.07 13.47
CA LYS A 59 -5.83 -16.49 13.20
C LYS A 59 -7.14 -17.16 13.58
N GLU A 60 -7.92 -17.52 12.58
CA GLU A 60 -9.21 -18.18 12.74
C GLU A 60 -9.60 -18.89 11.45
N ALA A 61 -10.26 -20.03 11.58
CA ALA A 61 -10.83 -20.70 10.42
C ALA A 61 -12.01 -19.86 9.91
N TYR A 62 -11.96 -19.48 8.65
CA TYR A 62 -13.00 -18.68 8.01
C TYR A 62 -13.05 -19.05 6.53
N GLU A 63 -14.21 -19.54 6.06
CA GLU A 63 -14.37 -20.05 4.70
C GLU A 63 -13.24 -21.04 4.36
N ASN A 64 -12.48 -20.79 3.29
CA ASN A 64 -11.40 -21.66 2.85
C ASN A 64 -10.01 -21.30 3.42
N ARG A 65 -9.93 -20.43 4.43
CA ARG A 65 -8.67 -19.92 4.97
C ARG A 65 -8.61 -20.06 6.49
N ASN A 66 -7.40 -19.90 7.04
CA ASN A 66 -7.12 -19.99 8.48
C ASN A 66 -6.71 -18.63 9.07
N TYR A 67 -6.80 -17.58 8.29
CA TYR A 67 -6.51 -16.19 8.69
C TYR A 67 -7.54 -15.28 8.08
N THR A 68 -7.91 -14.23 8.80
CA THR A 68 -8.79 -13.18 8.30
C THR A 68 -8.10 -11.83 8.39
N SER A 69 -8.44 -10.92 7.49
CA SER A 69 -7.89 -9.59 7.42
C SER A 69 -8.84 -8.67 6.64
N ALA A 70 -8.35 -7.53 6.18
CA ALA A 70 -9.14 -6.61 5.38
C ALA A 70 -8.29 -5.94 4.28
N ARG A 71 -8.98 -5.59 3.20
CA ARG A 71 -8.45 -4.84 2.06
C ARG A 71 -9.51 -3.88 1.60
N ILE A 72 -9.13 -2.60 1.46
CA ILE A 72 -10.02 -1.53 0.98
C ILE A 72 -9.38 -0.79 -0.17
N THR A 73 -10.20 -0.29 -1.08
CA THR A 73 -9.73 0.45 -2.27
C THR A 73 -10.57 1.68 -2.52
N THR A 74 -9.96 2.68 -3.18
CA THR A 74 -10.71 3.85 -3.66
C THR A 74 -11.15 3.71 -5.12
N LYS A 75 -11.10 2.51 -5.68
CA LYS A 75 -11.41 2.25 -7.09
C LYS A 75 -12.79 2.80 -7.47
N ASN A 76 -12.83 3.58 -8.57
CA ASN A 76 -14.04 4.23 -9.09
C ASN A 76 -14.69 5.24 -8.12
N LYS A 77 -13.97 5.66 -7.08
CA LYS A 77 -14.44 6.65 -6.10
C LYS A 77 -13.46 7.82 -5.98
N ARG A 78 -12.18 7.52 -5.77
CA ARG A 78 -11.11 8.51 -5.73
C ARG A 78 -9.91 7.94 -6.49
N ASP A 79 -9.49 8.65 -7.53
CA ASP A 79 -8.28 8.31 -8.26
C ASP A 79 -7.54 9.58 -8.64
N PHE A 80 -6.26 9.46 -8.93
CA PHE A 80 -5.37 10.60 -9.10
C PHE A 80 -4.32 10.30 -10.16
N THR A 81 -3.96 11.33 -10.91
CA THR A 81 -2.82 11.31 -11.81
C THR A 81 -1.86 12.39 -11.34
N TYR A 82 -0.64 11.97 -10.99
CA TYR A 82 0.39 12.83 -10.39
C TYR A 82 -0.02 13.39 -9.01
N GLY A 83 0.94 13.86 -8.29
CA GLY A 83 0.75 14.48 -6.99
C GLY A 83 1.59 13.84 -5.89
N LYS A 84 1.33 14.27 -4.65
CA LYS A 84 1.93 13.70 -3.46
C LYS A 84 0.86 12.91 -2.71
N MET A 85 1.08 11.62 -2.56
CA MET A 85 0.19 10.71 -1.84
C MET A 85 0.91 10.24 -0.59
N GLU A 86 0.29 10.45 0.57
CA GLU A 86 0.87 10.08 1.86
C GLU A 86 -0.17 9.40 2.74
N ALA A 87 0.30 8.48 3.58
CA ALA A 87 -0.50 7.90 4.65
C ALA A 87 0.35 7.79 5.92
N ARG A 88 -0.24 8.13 7.06
CA ARG A 88 0.39 7.99 8.36
C ARG A 88 -0.05 6.67 8.96
N ILE A 89 0.89 5.73 9.07
CA ILE A 89 0.62 4.32 9.37
C ILE A 89 1.49 3.83 10.50
N LYS A 90 0.88 3.07 11.42
CA LYS A 90 1.60 2.23 12.38
C LYS A 90 1.48 0.78 11.93
N LEU A 91 2.63 0.18 11.63
CA LEU A 91 2.72 -1.18 11.09
C LEU A 91 2.41 -2.23 12.17
N PRO A 92 1.85 -3.39 11.80
CA PRO A 92 1.75 -4.51 12.72
C PRO A 92 3.15 -5.00 13.09
N LYS A 93 3.30 -5.48 14.32
CA LYS A 93 4.57 -6.03 14.80
C LYS A 93 4.63 -7.52 14.57
N GLY A 94 5.76 -7.95 14.03
CA GLY A 94 6.14 -9.35 13.96
C GLY A 94 5.71 -10.09 12.72
N GLY A 95 6.21 -11.30 12.64
CA GLY A 95 6.35 -12.17 11.51
C GLY A 95 5.16 -12.40 10.61
N ASP A 96 5.45 -12.49 9.34
CA ASP A 96 4.62 -13.05 8.26
C ASP A 96 3.45 -12.20 7.79
N THR A 97 3.17 -11.06 8.47
CA THR A 97 2.25 -10.07 7.91
C THR A 97 2.91 -9.35 6.74
N TRP A 98 2.08 -9.01 5.79
CA TRP A 98 2.49 -8.24 4.61
C TRP A 98 1.52 -7.08 4.43
N PRO A 99 1.68 -6.03 5.24
CA PRO A 99 0.91 -4.80 5.08
C PRO A 99 1.38 -4.02 3.86
N ALA A 100 0.46 -3.31 3.22
CA ALA A 100 0.76 -2.49 2.07
C ALA A 100 -0.15 -1.26 1.95
N PHE A 101 0.46 -0.19 1.44
CA PHE A 101 -0.19 1.02 0.97
C PHE A 101 0.31 1.24 -0.46
N TRP A 102 -0.58 1.14 -1.44
CA TRP A 102 -0.20 1.09 -2.85
C TRP A 102 -1.28 1.60 -3.78
N MET A 103 -0.94 1.74 -5.05
CA MET A 103 -1.84 2.26 -6.07
C MET A 103 -1.82 1.38 -7.31
N LEU A 104 -2.98 1.23 -7.94
CA LEU A 104 -3.14 0.54 -9.21
C LEU A 104 -3.78 1.45 -10.25
N GLY A 105 -3.30 1.35 -11.50
CA GLY A 105 -4.02 1.88 -12.66
C GLY A 105 -5.22 1.00 -13.01
N TYR A 106 -6.03 1.48 -13.93
CA TYR A 106 -7.19 0.76 -14.44
C TYR A 106 -6.80 -0.13 -15.62
N GLY A 107 -7.40 -1.30 -15.71
CA GLY A 107 -7.14 -2.26 -16.76
C GLY A 107 -6.41 -3.50 -16.24
N SER A 108 -5.87 -4.29 -17.17
CA SER A 108 -5.22 -5.58 -16.85
C SER A 108 -3.83 -5.37 -16.29
N TRP A 109 -3.54 -6.01 -15.16
CA TRP A 109 -2.20 -6.07 -14.59
C TRP A 109 -1.30 -7.00 -15.42
N PRO A 110 -0.02 -6.68 -15.68
CA PRO A 110 0.73 -5.51 -15.19
C PRO A 110 0.67 -4.27 -16.09
N TYR A 111 -0.03 -4.32 -17.20
CA TYR A 111 -0.13 -3.21 -18.14
C TYR A 111 -0.73 -1.94 -17.52
N CYS A 112 -1.66 -2.09 -16.58
CA CYS A 112 -2.26 -0.96 -15.86
C CYS A 112 -1.24 -0.17 -15.03
N GLY A 113 -0.14 -0.79 -14.64
CA GLY A 113 0.86 -0.20 -13.75
C GLY A 113 0.49 -0.32 -12.28
N GLU A 114 1.53 -0.38 -11.44
CA GLU A 114 1.39 -0.45 -9.98
C GLU A 114 2.48 0.37 -9.32
N ILE A 115 2.08 1.17 -8.32
CA ILE A 115 3.00 1.97 -7.48
C ILE A 115 2.84 1.47 -6.05
N ASP A 116 3.87 0.81 -5.52
CA ASP A 116 3.87 0.35 -4.13
C ASP A 116 4.60 1.38 -3.27
N ILE A 117 3.80 2.19 -2.56
CA ILE A 117 4.31 3.29 -1.73
C ILE A 117 4.94 2.74 -0.46
N MET A 118 4.34 1.73 0.14
CA MET A 118 4.89 1.02 1.28
C MET A 118 4.48 -0.43 1.21
N GLU A 119 5.46 -1.30 1.31
CA GLU A 119 5.26 -2.70 1.62
C GLU A 119 6.19 -3.06 2.78
N HIS A 120 5.70 -3.88 3.69
CA HIS A 120 6.47 -4.34 4.84
C HIS A 120 6.20 -5.82 5.06
N VAL A 121 7.26 -6.54 5.43
CA VAL A 121 7.16 -7.96 5.75
C VAL A 121 7.64 -8.13 7.18
N GLY A 122 6.79 -8.67 8.04
CA GLY A 122 7.10 -8.81 9.46
C GLY A 122 8.35 -9.63 9.77
N ASN A 123 8.76 -10.52 8.83
CA ASN A 123 10.00 -11.28 8.94
C ASN A 123 11.27 -10.42 8.84
N ASN A 124 11.15 -9.20 8.32
CA ASN A 124 12.21 -8.21 8.24
C ASN A 124 11.75 -6.93 8.94
N PRO A 125 11.74 -6.90 10.26
CA PRO A 125 11.04 -5.87 11.04
C PRO A 125 11.56 -4.45 10.85
N ASN A 126 12.78 -4.27 10.37
CA ASN A 126 13.37 -2.94 10.16
C ASN A 126 13.39 -2.51 8.69
N MET A 127 12.83 -3.31 7.79
CA MET A 127 12.88 -3.04 6.35
C MET A 127 11.48 -2.76 5.80
N THR A 128 11.37 -1.73 4.96
CA THR A 128 10.21 -1.50 4.11
C THR A 128 10.65 -1.51 2.65
N SER A 129 9.69 -1.67 1.74
CA SER A 129 9.98 -1.70 0.30
C SER A 129 9.13 -0.68 -0.43
N PHE A 130 9.74 -0.07 -1.44
CA PHE A 130 9.09 0.68 -2.50
C PHE A 130 9.20 -0.12 -3.78
N ALA A 131 8.19 -0.11 -4.63
CA ALA A 131 8.26 -0.85 -5.89
C ALA A 131 7.39 -0.21 -6.98
N LEU A 132 7.76 -0.49 -8.23
CA LEU A 132 6.97 -0.16 -9.41
C LEU A 132 6.86 -1.41 -10.27
N HIS A 133 5.64 -1.70 -10.75
CA HIS A 133 5.41 -2.80 -11.68
C HIS A 133 4.84 -2.27 -12.99
N THR A 134 5.44 -2.74 -14.10
CA THR A 134 5.06 -2.37 -15.46
C THR A 134 4.99 -3.63 -16.33
N SER A 135 4.54 -3.51 -17.58
CA SER A 135 4.50 -4.64 -18.49
C SER A 135 5.87 -5.25 -18.75
N THR A 136 6.91 -4.44 -18.81
CA THR A 136 8.28 -4.90 -19.09
C THR A 136 9.06 -5.30 -17.84
N ALA A 137 8.64 -4.82 -16.66
CA ALA A 137 9.33 -5.06 -15.40
C ALA A 137 8.30 -5.19 -14.26
N ASN A 138 8.11 -6.42 -13.80
CA ASN A 138 7.09 -6.72 -12.77
C ASN A 138 7.47 -7.97 -11.96
N GLY A 139 6.72 -8.20 -10.89
CA GLY A 139 6.97 -9.29 -9.97
C GLY A 139 6.87 -10.68 -10.60
N SER A 140 6.00 -10.87 -11.59
CA SER A 140 5.88 -12.15 -12.30
C SER A 140 7.12 -12.45 -13.12
N LYS A 141 7.81 -11.42 -13.61
CA LYS A 141 9.09 -11.55 -14.33
C LYS A 141 10.30 -11.53 -13.39
N GLY A 142 10.10 -11.17 -12.12
CA GLY A 142 11.17 -11.06 -11.14
C GLY A 142 12.14 -9.90 -11.38
N ASN A 143 11.74 -8.87 -12.12
CA ASN A 143 12.60 -7.76 -12.53
C ASN A 143 12.01 -6.37 -12.27
N ASN A 144 10.98 -6.24 -11.43
CA ASN A 144 10.40 -4.95 -11.12
C ASN A 144 11.43 -4.04 -10.42
N TRP A 145 11.31 -2.74 -10.65
CA TRP A 145 12.09 -1.77 -9.88
C TRP A 145 11.65 -1.82 -8.41
N HIS A 146 12.61 -1.79 -7.50
CA HIS A 146 12.35 -1.72 -6.07
C HIS A 146 13.51 -1.06 -5.33
N SER A 147 13.22 -0.59 -4.13
CA SER A 147 14.20 -0.11 -3.16
C SER A 147 13.75 -0.53 -1.77
N GLN A 148 14.68 -0.91 -0.91
CA GLN A 148 14.38 -1.50 0.39
C GLN A 148 15.17 -0.78 1.49
N PRO A 149 14.70 0.39 1.96
CA PRO A 149 15.36 1.09 3.04
C PRO A 149 15.24 0.33 4.36
N THR A 150 16.26 0.45 5.19
CA THR A 150 16.26 -0.06 6.56
C THR A 150 16.03 1.09 7.50
N THR A 151 15.02 0.98 8.35
CA THR A 151 14.70 1.95 9.42
C THR A 151 14.50 1.18 10.71
N GLU A 152 15.46 1.29 11.61
CA GLU A 152 15.37 0.59 12.90
C GLU A 152 14.13 1.07 13.67
N GLY A 153 13.34 0.10 14.16
CA GLY A 153 12.13 0.40 14.92
C GLY A 153 10.96 0.93 14.11
N ILE A 154 10.93 0.70 12.81
CA ILE A 154 9.85 1.20 11.92
C ILE A 154 8.45 0.73 12.37
N GLU A 155 8.36 -0.42 13.06
CA GLU A 155 7.09 -0.95 13.57
C GLU A 155 6.66 -0.34 14.91
N ASN A 156 7.51 0.47 15.56
CA ASN A 156 7.26 0.90 16.94
C ASN A 156 6.33 2.11 17.05
N ASP A 157 6.16 2.87 15.97
CA ASP A 157 5.37 4.09 15.98
C ASP A 157 4.77 4.37 14.61
N PHE A 158 3.93 5.41 14.53
CA PHE A 158 3.42 5.92 13.27
C PHE A 158 4.55 6.55 12.46
N HIS A 159 4.53 6.28 11.15
CA HIS A 159 5.39 6.93 10.17
C HIS A 159 4.55 7.36 8.97
N ILE A 160 5.00 8.41 8.27
CA ILE A 160 4.36 8.89 7.06
C ILE A 160 5.07 8.29 5.85
N PHE A 161 4.37 7.39 5.16
CA PHE A 161 4.85 6.78 3.91
C PHE A 161 4.25 7.54 2.74
N GLY A 162 5.07 7.86 1.74
CA GLY A 162 4.58 8.66 0.65
C GLY A 162 5.32 8.52 -0.66
N VAL A 163 4.70 9.06 -1.70
CA VAL A 163 5.31 9.28 -3.01
C VAL A 163 5.11 10.72 -3.42
N GLU A 164 6.06 11.24 -4.18
CA GLU A 164 5.90 12.45 -4.97
C GLU A 164 6.02 12.03 -6.44
N TRP A 165 4.90 12.02 -7.11
CA TRP A 165 4.75 11.56 -8.48
C TRP A 165 4.62 12.79 -9.38
N ILE A 166 5.71 13.11 -10.09
CA ILE A 166 5.92 14.42 -10.73
C ILE A 166 5.93 14.26 -12.25
N CYS A 167 5.09 15.07 -12.90
CA CYS A 167 5.02 15.17 -14.35
C CYS A 167 6.09 16.09 -14.88
N ASN A 168 6.86 15.62 -15.85
CA ASN A 168 7.82 16.44 -16.60
C ASN A 168 8.72 17.27 -15.68
N ASP A 169 9.65 16.62 -15.00
CA ASP A 169 10.65 17.31 -14.21
C ASP A 169 11.52 18.24 -15.10
N GLN A 170 12.57 18.82 -14.52
CA GLN A 170 13.49 19.69 -15.21
C GLN A 170 14.14 19.06 -16.47
N PHE A 171 14.10 17.73 -16.61
CA PHE A 171 14.63 17.00 -17.76
C PHE A 171 13.55 16.61 -18.77
N GLY A 172 12.30 17.02 -18.56
CA GLY A 172 11.17 16.69 -19.44
C GLY A 172 10.69 15.25 -19.32
N ARG A 173 11.04 14.55 -18.24
CA ARG A 173 10.61 13.19 -17.94
C ARG A 173 9.88 13.14 -16.62
N ASP A 174 8.94 12.20 -16.49
CA ASP A 174 8.28 11.95 -15.22
C ASP A 174 9.23 11.30 -14.22
N ILE A 175 9.04 11.60 -12.94
CA ILE A 175 9.83 11.01 -11.87
C ILE A 175 8.92 10.70 -10.67
N ILE A 176 9.20 9.61 -9.98
CA ILE A 176 8.52 9.22 -8.75
C ILE A 176 9.57 9.15 -7.65
N TYR A 177 9.40 9.98 -6.61
CA TYR A 177 10.18 9.88 -5.37
C TYR A 177 9.39 9.13 -4.33
N PHE A 178 10.07 8.29 -3.56
CA PHE A 178 9.47 7.58 -2.42
C PHE A 178 10.02 8.14 -1.12
N THR A 179 9.13 8.38 -0.17
CA THR A 179 9.47 9.07 1.07
C THR A 179 9.03 8.30 2.30
N ILE A 180 9.79 8.46 3.38
CA ILE A 180 9.36 8.12 4.75
C ILE A 180 9.58 9.35 5.60
N ASP A 181 8.54 9.78 6.32
CA ASP A 181 8.55 10.98 7.17
C ASP A 181 9.06 12.22 6.42
N GLY A 182 8.67 12.34 5.16
CA GLY A 182 9.01 13.47 4.30
C GLY A 182 10.39 13.42 3.66
N GLU A 183 11.23 12.47 4.03
CA GLU A 183 12.57 12.32 3.46
C GLU A 183 12.51 11.45 2.20
N ARG A 184 13.06 11.97 1.10
CA ARG A 184 13.19 11.21 -0.16
C ARG A 184 14.29 10.17 -0.03
N LEU A 185 13.93 8.89 -0.09
CA LEU A 185 14.87 7.77 0.10
C LEU A 185 15.18 7.02 -1.19
N ALA A 186 14.34 7.15 -2.20
CA ALA A 186 14.52 6.49 -3.48
C ALA A 186 13.76 7.25 -4.57
N SER A 187 14.18 7.05 -5.81
CA SER A 187 13.47 7.59 -6.95
C SER A 187 13.62 6.72 -8.19
N LYS A 188 12.63 6.81 -9.06
CA LYS A 188 12.69 6.21 -10.38
C LYS A 188 12.17 7.21 -11.41
N MET A 189 12.98 7.42 -12.42
CA MET A 189 12.66 8.32 -13.51
C MET A 189 12.17 7.52 -14.72
N GLN A 190 11.24 8.09 -15.47
CA GLN A 190 10.84 7.57 -16.78
C GLN A 190 12.11 7.32 -17.62
N PRO A 191 12.24 6.14 -18.27
CA PRO A 191 13.50 5.76 -18.94
C PRO A 191 13.99 6.73 -20.01
N ASN A 192 13.07 7.41 -20.69
CA ASN A 192 13.37 8.44 -21.71
C ASN A 192 12.14 9.31 -21.91
N ASN A 193 12.19 10.32 -22.79
CA ASN A 193 11.03 11.19 -23.08
C ASN A 193 10.06 10.62 -24.12
N ILE A 194 10.24 9.38 -24.55
CA ILE A 194 9.32 8.72 -25.46
C ILE A 194 8.25 8.03 -24.62
N VAL A 195 6.98 8.31 -24.92
CA VAL A 195 5.86 7.70 -24.23
C VAL A 195 5.75 6.24 -24.68
N ASP A 196 6.05 5.31 -23.78
CA ASP A 196 5.84 3.89 -23.97
C ASP A 196 5.18 3.34 -22.71
N LYS A 197 3.89 3.09 -22.80
CA LYS A 197 3.06 2.64 -21.70
C LYS A 197 3.49 1.28 -21.13
N ARG A 198 4.22 0.48 -21.89
CA ARG A 198 4.71 -0.82 -21.44
C ARG A 198 5.80 -0.70 -20.38
N ASN A 199 6.64 0.34 -20.49
CA ASN A 199 7.73 0.56 -19.54
C ASN A 199 7.48 1.70 -18.55
N TRP A 200 6.52 2.59 -18.84
CA TRP A 200 6.15 3.71 -17.97
C TRP A 200 4.66 4.04 -18.13
N PRO A 201 3.77 3.32 -17.42
CA PRO A 201 2.33 3.57 -17.48
C PRO A 201 1.83 4.67 -16.54
N PHE A 202 2.73 5.38 -15.86
CA PHE A 202 2.42 6.27 -14.74
C PHE A 202 2.05 7.68 -15.21
N PHE A 203 1.01 7.77 -16.03
CA PHE A 203 0.49 9.07 -16.54
C PHE A 203 -1.04 9.04 -16.72
N SER A 204 -1.72 8.19 -15.99
CA SER A 204 -3.18 8.04 -15.99
C SER A 204 -3.70 7.90 -14.56
N PRO A 205 -5.02 7.92 -14.33
CA PRO A 205 -5.55 7.80 -12.97
C PRO A 205 -5.22 6.48 -12.30
N TYR A 206 -4.78 6.56 -11.03
CA TYR A 206 -4.50 5.41 -10.15
C TYR A 206 -5.33 5.55 -8.88
N TYR A 207 -5.88 4.45 -8.41
CA TYR A 207 -6.60 4.39 -7.14
C TYR A 207 -5.73 3.78 -6.04
N ILE A 208 -6.13 4.03 -4.79
CA ILE A 208 -5.37 3.67 -3.59
C ILE A 208 -5.90 2.38 -3.00
N ILE A 209 -5.00 1.55 -2.48
CA ILE A 209 -5.29 0.28 -1.80
C ILE A 209 -4.56 0.25 -0.46
N LEU A 210 -5.28 -0.16 0.58
CA LEU A 210 -4.74 -0.45 1.91
C LEU A 210 -5.13 -1.89 2.27
N ASN A 211 -4.17 -2.69 2.68
CA ASN A 211 -4.42 -4.10 3.07
C ASN A 211 -3.34 -4.63 3.99
N VAL A 212 -3.65 -5.72 4.67
CA VAL A 212 -2.66 -6.53 5.35
C VAL A 212 -2.85 -7.97 4.89
N ALA A 213 -1.89 -8.50 4.13
CA ALA A 213 -1.85 -9.90 3.72
C ALA A 213 -1.13 -10.75 4.76
N MET A 214 -1.28 -12.07 4.64
CA MET A 214 -0.55 -13.06 5.43
C MET A 214 0.19 -14.01 4.51
N GLY A 215 1.49 -14.19 4.75
CA GLY A 215 2.30 -15.07 3.92
C GLY A 215 2.41 -14.57 2.49
N GLY A 216 2.11 -15.46 1.55
CA GLY A 216 2.20 -15.15 0.12
C GLY A 216 3.64 -15.14 -0.38
N THR A 217 3.80 -14.71 -1.63
CA THR A 217 5.13 -14.71 -2.29
C THR A 217 6.15 -13.82 -1.61
N MET A 218 5.72 -12.72 -0.99
CA MET A 218 6.60 -11.78 -0.30
C MET A 218 6.63 -12.00 1.21
N GLY A 219 5.49 -12.32 1.82
CA GLY A 219 5.39 -12.54 3.27
C GLY A 219 6.12 -13.77 3.78
N GLY A 220 6.20 -14.81 2.98
CA GLY A 220 6.97 -15.99 3.28
C GLY A 220 6.33 -16.92 4.32
N LYS A 221 7.16 -17.54 5.14
CA LYS A 221 6.72 -18.56 6.10
C LYS A 221 6.08 -17.94 7.32
N ILE A 222 4.89 -18.42 7.68
CA ILE A 222 4.13 -17.93 8.83
C ILE A 222 4.73 -18.40 10.15
N ASN A 223 4.78 -17.47 11.10
CA ASN A 223 5.08 -17.74 12.50
C ASN A 223 3.89 -17.33 13.36
N ASP A 224 3.06 -18.30 13.74
CA ASP A 224 1.83 -18.07 14.47
C ASP A 224 2.04 -17.47 15.87
N ALA A 225 3.27 -17.41 16.37
CA ALA A 225 3.59 -16.80 17.66
C ALA A 225 3.16 -15.32 17.75
N ILE A 226 3.02 -14.63 16.61
CA ILE A 226 2.53 -13.25 16.59
C ILE A 226 1.11 -13.12 17.17
N PHE A 227 0.30 -14.17 17.08
CA PHE A 227 -1.07 -14.18 17.61
C PHE A 227 -1.14 -14.50 19.11
N GLU A 228 -0.03 -14.89 19.73
CA GLU A 228 0.08 -15.17 21.17
C GLU A 228 0.53 -13.94 21.96
N GLN A 229 0.96 -12.87 21.29
CA GLN A 229 1.36 -11.63 21.96
C GLN A 229 0.14 -10.89 22.53
N ALA A 230 0.38 -10.04 23.54
CA ALA A 230 -0.68 -9.29 24.20
C ALA A 230 -1.38 -8.29 23.29
N GLU A 231 -0.64 -7.69 22.37
CA GLU A 231 -1.19 -6.70 21.42
C GLU A 231 -1.81 -7.40 20.20
N PRO A 232 -2.93 -6.88 19.67
CA PRO A 232 -3.49 -7.42 18.44
C PRO A 232 -2.55 -7.20 17.26
N VAL A 233 -2.62 -8.08 16.27
CA VAL A 233 -1.88 -7.94 15.00
C VAL A 233 -2.69 -7.03 14.11
N GLN A 234 -2.32 -5.76 14.06
CA GLN A 234 -3.11 -4.75 13.34
C GLN A 234 -2.26 -3.66 12.73
N MET A 235 -2.75 -3.13 11.62
CA MET A 235 -2.25 -1.90 11.01
C MET A 235 -3.20 -0.76 11.36
N LEU A 236 -2.64 0.33 11.88
CA LEU A 236 -3.39 1.56 12.17
C LEU A 236 -3.07 2.59 11.10
N VAL A 237 -4.09 3.22 10.54
CA VAL A 237 -3.91 4.33 9.60
C VAL A 237 -4.59 5.57 10.18
N ASP A 238 -3.79 6.57 10.52
CA ASP A 238 -4.27 7.83 11.08
C ASP A 238 -4.98 8.66 10.01
N TRP A 239 -4.37 8.75 8.82
CA TRP A 239 -4.94 9.47 7.69
C TRP A 239 -4.29 9.05 6.37
N VAL A 240 -5.00 9.31 5.29
CA VAL A 240 -4.49 9.29 3.91
C VAL A 240 -4.72 10.67 3.31
N ARG A 241 -3.72 11.24 2.65
CA ARG A 241 -3.78 12.60 2.07
C ARG A 241 -3.19 12.62 0.68
N VAL A 242 -3.84 13.33 -0.20
CA VAL A 242 -3.39 13.55 -1.58
C VAL A 242 -3.29 15.04 -1.84
N TYR A 243 -2.13 15.45 -2.32
CA TYR A 243 -1.82 16.83 -2.68
C TYR A 243 -1.49 16.91 -4.17
N GLN A 244 -1.89 17.98 -4.81
CA GLN A 244 -1.55 18.26 -6.21
C GLN A 244 -1.21 19.74 -6.36
N TYR A 245 -0.54 20.07 -7.45
CA TYR A 245 -0.25 21.46 -7.82
C TYR A 245 -1.49 22.17 -8.37
#